data_7b810ba3fb280b0dde14884c1e64ba30
#
_entry.id   7b810ba3fb280b0dde14884c1e64ba30
#
_cell.length_a   1.000
_cell.length_b   1.000
_cell.length_c   1.000
_cell.angle_alpha   90.00
_cell.angle_beta   90.00
_cell.angle_gamma   90.00
#
_symmetry.space_group_name_H-M   'P 1'
#
loop_
_entity.id
_entity.type
_entity.pdbx_description
1 polymer ?
#
loop_
_entity_poly.entity_id
_entity_poly.type
_entity_poly.pdbx_seq_one_letter_code
_entity_poly.pdbx_strand_id
1 'polypeptide(L)'
;MISNALILVTLLALSGCNQGSQNTASQEASTMHDSASNERIQETPTSAAAPVAVRGQLVDAHTYRLCGKTYTNKGNFSVDAYNRNATGVVTFTGFPASYEEFADLYENFLGKTPEGTAAMATMAMELFYRDKAVGEKCVTLLCSPGSAAGMKSIVGEKVRSWKRGDPYGQRYLPAAVLKGATAENGYQPTDPYTIEMKASVNKHEKVQISDNGICMYIYVLGDGWDSHQRSVQVFLRTGGDHYKIWAASSLYVQCKNSLKDFKDLK
;
A
#
# COMPACT_ATOMS: atom_id res chain seq x y z
N MET A 1 5.13 -51.99 -9.68
CA MET A 1 5.69 -51.52 -10.95
C MET A 1 5.30 -50.06 -11.07
N ILE A 2 6.26 -49.22 -10.82
CA ILE A 2 6.10 -47.75 -10.67
C ILE A 2 6.82 -47.13 -11.86
N SER A 3 6.08 -46.39 -12.67
CA SER A 3 6.64 -45.69 -13.82
C SER A 3 6.84 -44.20 -13.46
N ASN A 4 8.11 -43.79 -13.38
CA ASN A 4 8.53 -42.42 -13.23
C ASN A 4 8.54 -41.75 -14.60
N ALA A 5 7.73 -40.72 -14.77
CA ALA A 5 7.83 -39.79 -15.91
C ALA A 5 8.66 -38.56 -15.54
N LEU A 6 9.82 -38.49 -16.15
CA LEU A 6 10.76 -37.36 -16.04
C LEU A 6 10.37 -36.32 -17.09
N ILE A 7 9.96 -35.13 -16.67
CA ILE A 7 9.70 -33.99 -17.57
C ILE A 7 10.95 -33.13 -17.64
N LEU A 8 11.55 -33.14 -18.83
CA LEU A 8 12.72 -32.33 -19.17
C LEU A 8 12.23 -30.96 -19.70
N VAL A 9 12.56 -29.87 -19.01
CA VAL A 9 12.27 -28.51 -19.47
C VAL A 9 13.53 -27.98 -20.16
N THR A 10 13.39 -27.74 -21.47
CA THR A 10 14.47 -27.19 -22.32
C THR A 10 14.44 -25.65 -22.25
N LEU A 11 15.54 -25.04 -21.79
CA LEU A 11 15.78 -23.60 -21.92
C LEU A 11 16.21 -23.28 -23.35
N LEU A 12 15.48 -22.40 -24.03
CA LEU A 12 15.95 -21.74 -25.25
C LEU A 12 16.47 -20.35 -24.90
N ALA A 13 17.76 -20.16 -25.06
CA ALA A 13 18.41 -18.86 -25.08
C ALA A 13 18.34 -18.29 -26.50
N LEU A 14 17.83 -17.10 -26.66
CA LEU A 14 17.92 -16.33 -27.90
C LEU A 14 18.78 -15.08 -27.66
N SER A 15 20.00 -15.14 -28.13
CA SER A 15 20.90 -14.01 -28.36
C SER A 15 20.44 -13.25 -29.61
N GLY A 16 20.31 -11.94 -29.50
CA GLY A 16 20.09 -11.05 -30.63
C GLY A 16 20.90 -9.77 -30.48
N CYS A 17 22.09 -9.76 -31.04
CA CYS A 17 22.86 -8.54 -31.33
C CYS A 17 22.16 -7.74 -32.42
N ASN A 18 22.07 -6.40 -32.28
CA ASN A 18 22.13 -5.57 -33.47
C ASN A 18 22.85 -4.26 -33.19
N GLN A 19 23.77 -3.99 -34.14
CA GLN A 19 24.72 -2.90 -34.21
C GLN A 19 24.06 -1.60 -34.71
N GLY A 20 24.53 -0.49 -34.24
CA GLY A 20 25.18 0.61 -34.86
C GLY A 20 24.53 1.34 -36.04
N SER A 21 24.36 2.64 -35.84
CA SER A 21 24.67 3.58 -36.94
C SER A 21 24.94 4.97 -36.33
N GLN A 22 26.19 5.38 -36.54
CA GLN A 22 26.64 6.76 -36.40
C GLN A 22 26.19 7.54 -37.65
N ASN A 23 25.83 8.81 -37.48
CA ASN A 23 26.05 9.77 -38.56
C ASN A 23 26.42 11.15 -37.99
N THR A 24 27.50 11.63 -38.54
CA THR A 24 28.29 12.82 -38.31
C THR A 24 27.70 14.05 -38.99
N ALA A 25 27.89 15.17 -38.31
CA ALA A 25 28.32 16.51 -38.77
C ALA A 25 27.60 17.25 -39.91
N SER A 26 27.23 18.50 -39.63
CA SER A 26 27.92 19.63 -40.32
C SER A 26 27.51 20.97 -39.65
N GLN A 27 28.53 21.77 -39.42
CA GLN A 27 28.50 23.19 -39.11
C GLN A 27 27.91 24.02 -40.27
N GLU A 28 27.28 25.14 -39.95
CA GLU A 28 27.67 26.42 -40.54
C GLU A 28 27.11 27.60 -39.75
N ALA A 29 27.94 28.58 -39.55
CA ALA A 29 27.71 29.84 -38.88
C ALA A 29 27.03 30.86 -39.78
N SER A 30 26.25 31.74 -39.24
CA SER A 30 26.10 33.09 -39.79
C SER A 30 25.63 34.07 -38.69
N THR A 31 26.47 35.06 -38.49
CA THR A 31 26.33 36.28 -37.72
C THR A 31 25.29 37.21 -38.37
N MET A 32 24.48 37.91 -37.56
CA MET A 32 24.32 39.36 -37.65
C MET A 32 23.50 39.94 -36.45
N HIS A 33 23.99 41.06 -36.00
CA HIS A 33 23.50 42.00 -35.02
C HIS A 33 22.03 42.37 -35.18
N ASP A 34 21.30 42.50 -34.07
CA ASP A 34 20.59 43.78 -33.84
C ASP A 34 20.34 44.00 -32.34
N SER A 35 20.63 45.26 -31.94
CA SER A 35 20.48 45.74 -30.57
C SER A 35 19.04 46.16 -30.32
N ALA A 36 18.41 45.52 -29.32
CA ALA A 36 17.23 46.10 -28.67
C ALA A 36 17.35 45.92 -27.16
N SER A 37 17.55 47.01 -26.48
CA SER A 37 17.46 47.15 -25.04
C SER A 37 16.10 46.68 -24.54
N ASN A 38 16.09 45.58 -23.77
CA ASN A 38 14.93 45.14 -23.06
C ASN A 38 15.22 45.19 -21.56
N GLU A 39 14.55 46.11 -20.90
CA GLU A 39 14.55 46.25 -19.43
C GLU A 39 14.12 44.90 -18.82
N ARG A 40 15.07 44.28 -18.15
CA ARG A 40 14.86 43.06 -17.39
C ARG A 40 14.18 43.45 -16.09
N ILE A 41 12.85 43.32 -16.04
CA ILE A 41 12.11 43.25 -14.79
C ILE A 41 12.66 42.05 -14.02
N GLN A 42 13.45 42.29 -12.98
CA GLN A 42 13.84 41.28 -12.02
C GLN A 42 12.61 40.92 -11.20
N GLU A 43 11.93 39.84 -11.62
CA GLU A 43 11.00 39.14 -10.75
C GLU A 43 11.86 38.53 -9.62
N THR A 44 11.75 39.07 -8.45
CA THR A 44 12.26 38.50 -7.20
C THR A 44 11.61 37.12 -7.06
N PRO A 45 12.37 36.00 -6.96
CA PRO A 45 11.78 34.70 -6.74
C PRO A 45 11.07 34.76 -5.38
N THR A 46 9.74 34.68 -5.42
CA THR A 46 8.94 34.46 -4.23
C THR A 46 9.46 33.16 -3.60
N SER A 47 10.15 33.28 -2.46
CA SER A 47 10.62 32.15 -1.68
C SER A 47 9.42 31.25 -1.39
N ALA A 48 9.32 30.14 -2.09
CA ALA A 48 8.35 29.10 -1.76
C ALA A 48 8.65 28.67 -0.32
N ALA A 49 7.72 28.96 0.59
CA ALA A 49 7.83 28.54 1.98
C ALA A 49 8.11 27.03 2.02
N ALA A 50 9.16 26.62 2.72
CA ALA A 50 9.48 25.21 2.90
C ALA A 50 8.24 24.48 3.41
N PRO A 51 7.94 23.29 2.90
CA PRO A 51 6.76 22.53 3.32
C PRO A 51 6.83 22.34 4.84
N VAL A 52 5.77 22.78 5.54
CA VAL A 52 5.64 22.59 6.98
C VAL A 52 5.66 21.07 7.22
N ALA A 53 6.63 20.60 8.00
CA ALA A 53 6.73 19.18 8.30
C ALA A 53 5.48 18.75 9.05
N VAL A 54 4.72 17.83 8.46
CA VAL A 54 3.58 17.18 9.11
C VAL A 54 4.12 16.35 10.26
N ARG A 55 3.71 16.65 11.48
CA ARG A 55 4.10 15.90 12.67
C ARG A 55 2.89 15.60 13.54
N GLY A 56 2.70 14.32 13.83
CA GLY A 56 1.73 13.87 14.79
C GLY A 56 2.28 13.87 16.21
N GLN A 57 1.42 13.52 17.16
CA GLN A 57 1.74 13.46 18.58
C GLN A 57 1.29 12.13 19.18
N LEU A 58 2.22 11.43 19.83
CA LEU A 58 1.92 10.29 20.67
C LEU A 58 1.23 10.80 21.95
N VAL A 59 0.00 10.38 22.17
CA VAL A 59 -0.81 10.74 23.37
C VAL A 59 -0.51 9.76 24.50
N ASP A 60 -0.47 8.48 24.16
CA ASP A 60 -0.09 7.37 25.04
C ASP A 60 0.47 6.22 24.18
N ALA A 61 0.84 5.09 24.80
CA ALA A 61 1.40 3.94 24.10
C ALA A 61 0.53 3.38 22.96
N HIS A 62 -0.78 3.69 22.97
CA HIS A 62 -1.77 3.14 22.06
C HIS A 62 -2.50 4.18 21.23
N THR A 63 -2.23 5.47 21.42
CA THR A 63 -2.98 6.57 20.80
C THR A 63 -2.05 7.60 20.17
N TYR A 64 -2.31 7.91 18.93
CA TYR A 64 -1.58 8.90 18.13
C TYR A 64 -2.55 9.92 17.52
N ARG A 65 -2.22 11.20 17.56
CA ARG A 65 -2.99 12.28 16.91
C ARG A 65 -2.19 12.88 15.78
N LEU A 66 -2.84 13.03 14.63
CA LEU A 66 -2.23 13.58 13.43
C LEU A 66 -3.26 14.36 12.62
N CYS A 67 -3.02 15.64 12.38
CA CYS A 67 -3.89 16.50 11.54
C CYS A 67 -5.38 16.42 11.92
N GLY A 68 -5.69 16.52 13.22
CA GLY A 68 -7.06 16.45 13.74
C GLY A 68 -7.69 15.05 13.77
N LYS A 69 -6.98 14.02 13.31
CA LYS A 69 -7.40 12.63 13.35
C LYS A 69 -6.78 11.91 14.55
N THR A 70 -7.50 10.93 15.08
CA THR A 70 -7.01 10.07 16.16
C THR A 70 -6.87 8.65 15.63
N TYR A 71 -5.73 8.04 15.90
CA TYR A 71 -5.42 6.65 15.58
C TYR A 71 -5.15 5.90 16.88
N THR A 72 -5.75 4.72 17.04
CA THR A 72 -5.40 3.83 18.14
C THR A 72 -4.92 2.50 17.62
N ASN A 73 -4.00 1.89 18.34
CA ASN A 73 -3.45 0.59 18.00
C ASN A 73 -3.34 -0.26 19.26
N LYS A 74 -4.11 -1.34 19.31
CA LYS A 74 -4.13 -2.29 20.41
C LYS A 74 -3.97 -3.70 19.85
N GLY A 75 -2.92 -4.38 20.26
CA GLY A 75 -2.64 -5.73 19.83
C GLY A 75 -1.61 -6.41 20.71
N ASN A 76 -1.47 -7.71 20.51
CA ASN A 76 -0.50 -8.55 21.24
C ASN A 76 0.25 -9.49 20.29
N PHE A 77 0.37 -9.11 19.03
CA PHE A 77 1.28 -9.79 18.11
C PHE A 77 2.73 -9.54 18.50
N SER A 78 3.56 -10.57 18.45
CA SER A 78 4.98 -10.46 18.75
C SER A 78 5.79 -11.36 17.83
N VAL A 79 6.92 -10.84 17.34
CA VAL A 79 7.92 -11.64 16.62
C VAL A 79 8.78 -12.48 17.57
N ASP A 80 8.82 -12.15 18.86
CA ASP A 80 9.63 -12.86 19.84
C ASP A 80 8.93 -14.09 20.42
N ALA A 81 7.62 -14.02 20.58
CA ALA A 81 6.80 -15.12 21.08
C ALA A 81 5.55 -15.30 20.22
N TYR A 82 5.45 -16.47 19.58
CA TYR A 82 4.23 -16.81 18.87
C TYR A 82 3.05 -16.99 19.82
N ASN A 83 1.99 -16.28 19.55
CA ASN A 83 0.69 -16.43 20.23
C ASN A 83 -0.41 -16.70 19.22
N ARG A 84 -0.89 -17.94 19.15
CA ARG A 84 -1.98 -18.34 18.24
C ARG A 84 -3.32 -17.64 18.52
N ASN A 85 -3.47 -17.05 19.69
CA ASN A 85 -4.64 -16.29 20.11
C ASN A 85 -4.40 -14.77 20.01
N ALA A 86 -3.29 -14.35 19.38
CA ALA A 86 -3.04 -12.94 19.21
C ALA A 86 -4.13 -12.28 18.37
N THR A 87 -4.52 -11.11 18.82
CA THR A 87 -5.48 -10.22 18.17
C THR A 87 -4.90 -8.83 18.06
N GLY A 88 -5.41 -8.07 17.10
CA GLY A 88 -5.07 -6.66 16.94
C GLY A 88 -6.30 -5.88 16.50
N VAL A 89 -6.40 -4.65 16.97
CA VAL A 89 -7.44 -3.71 16.58
C VAL A 89 -6.81 -2.35 16.37
N VAL A 90 -6.99 -1.83 15.16
CA VAL A 90 -6.61 -0.45 14.82
C VAL A 90 -7.89 0.34 14.56
N THR A 91 -8.07 1.45 15.29
CA THR A 91 -9.19 2.36 15.04
C THR A 91 -8.67 3.72 14.61
N PHE A 92 -9.46 4.43 13.79
CA PHE A 92 -9.09 5.76 13.34
C PHE A 92 -10.32 6.58 12.92
N THR A 93 -10.26 7.89 13.15
CA THR A 93 -11.36 8.81 12.81
C THR A 93 -11.30 9.33 11.37
N GLY A 94 -10.29 8.97 10.61
CA GLY A 94 -10.13 9.33 9.20
C GLY A 94 -8.84 8.79 8.60
N PHE A 95 -8.86 8.51 7.31
CA PHE A 95 -7.66 8.09 6.57
C PHE A 95 -6.64 9.22 6.49
N PRO A 96 -5.32 8.91 6.41
CA PRO A 96 -4.32 9.90 6.03
C PRO A 96 -4.74 10.61 4.74
N ALA A 97 -4.51 11.92 4.65
CA ALA A 97 -4.90 12.72 3.49
C ALA A 97 -3.78 12.85 2.45
N SER A 98 -2.52 12.65 2.86
CA SER A 98 -1.34 12.81 2.01
C SER A 98 -0.29 11.73 2.29
N TYR A 99 0.76 11.72 1.45
CA TYR A 99 1.93 10.87 1.69
C TYR A 99 2.65 11.24 3.00
N GLU A 100 2.73 12.53 3.32
CA GLU A 100 3.41 13.03 4.52
C GLU A 100 2.70 12.57 5.79
N GLU A 101 1.35 12.63 5.82
CA GLU A 101 0.57 12.08 6.93
C GLU A 101 0.76 10.55 7.03
N PHE A 102 0.76 9.84 5.90
CA PHE A 102 0.96 8.40 5.88
C PHE A 102 2.37 8.02 6.37
N ALA A 103 3.39 8.76 5.92
CA ALA A 103 4.77 8.52 6.31
C ALA A 103 4.98 8.81 7.80
N ASP A 104 4.45 9.92 8.31
CA ASP A 104 4.54 10.26 9.73
C ASP A 104 3.86 9.17 10.61
N LEU A 105 2.67 8.72 10.21
CA LEU A 105 1.94 7.65 10.90
C LEU A 105 2.71 6.32 10.88
N TYR A 106 3.36 5.99 9.76
CA TYR A 106 4.20 4.81 9.63
C TYR A 106 5.45 4.90 10.52
N GLU A 107 6.21 5.97 10.42
CA GLU A 107 7.49 6.13 11.10
C GLU A 107 7.33 6.29 12.62
N ASN A 108 6.26 6.94 13.07
CA ASN A 108 6.14 7.33 14.46
C ASN A 108 5.13 6.48 15.27
N PHE A 109 4.30 5.67 14.61
CA PHE A 109 3.28 4.90 15.32
C PHE A 109 2.98 3.53 14.72
N LEU A 110 2.19 3.43 13.64
CA LEU A 110 1.64 2.15 13.16
C LEU A 110 2.69 1.23 12.57
N GLY A 111 3.75 1.75 11.95
CA GLY A 111 4.81 0.94 11.36
C GLY A 111 5.68 0.18 12.39
N LYS A 112 5.55 0.53 13.67
CA LYS A 112 6.31 -0.06 14.77
C LYS A 112 5.71 -1.36 15.32
N THR A 113 4.53 -1.74 14.85
CA THR A 113 3.84 -2.95 15.29
C THR A 113 3.35 -3.77 14.11
N PRO A 114 3.24 -5.10 14.24
CA PRO A 114 2.74 -5.95 13.17
C PRO A 114 1.32 -5.61 12.73
N GLU A 115 0.40 -5.44 13.68
CA GLU A 115 -1.00 -5.10 13.44
C GLU A 115 -1.17 -3.70 12.85
N GLY A 116 -0.41 -2.73 13.34
CA GLY A 116 -0.41 -1.38 12.80
C GLY A 116 0.04 -1.36 11.32
N THR A 117 1.13 -2.06 11.01
CA THR A 117 1.63 -2.20 9.64
C THR A 117 0.62 -2.91 8.73
N ALA A 118 -0.04 -3.97 9.21
CA ALA A 118 -1.07 -4.66 8.46
C ALA A 118 -2.27 -3.75 8.15
N ALA A 119 -2.70 -2.93 9.12
CA ALA A 119 -3.78 -1.95 8.92
C ALA A 119 -3.39 -0.86 7.90
N MET A 120 -2.13 -0.44 7.87
CA MET A 120 -1.64 0.55 6.92
C MET A 120 -1.72 0.08 5.46
N ALA A 121 -1.80 -1.22 5.17
CA ALA A 121 -2.04 -1.71 3.81
C ALA A 121 -3.40 -1.21 3.26
N THR A 122 -4.43 -1.16 4.10
CA THR A 122 -5.74 -0.59 3.75
C THR A 122 -5.67 0.91 3.53
N MET A 123 -4.92 1.62 4.37
CA MET A 123 -4.73 3.07 4.23
C MET A 123 -3.96 3.42 2.94
N ALA A 124 -2.95 2.63 2.59
CA ALA A 124 -2.22 2.78 1.33
C ALA A 124 -3.12 2.53 0.11
N MET A 125 -4.01 1.51 0.17
CA MET A 125 -5.00 1.28 -0.88
C MET A 125 -5.97 2.46 -1.03
N GLU A 126 -6.50 2.98 0.07
CA GLU A 126 -7.41 4.13 0.03
C GLU A 126 -6.74 5.35 -0.62
N LEU A 127 -5.50 5.66 -0.23
CA LEU A 127 -4.73 6.73 -0.87
C LEU A 127 -4.49 6.48 -2.35
N PHE A 128 -4.28 5.21 -2.75
CA PHE A 128 -4.11 4.84 -4.14
C PHE A 128 -5.39 5.07 -4.97
N TYR A 129 -6.56 4.85 -4.38
CA TYR A 129 -7.86 5.12 -5.03
C TYR A 129 -8.11 6.62 -5.19
N ARG A 130 -7.67 7.44 -4.23
CA ARG A 130 -7.80 8.90 -4.29
C ARG A 130 -6.81 9.51 -5.28
N ASP A 131 -5.54 9.21 -5.10
CA ASP A 131 -4.43 9.68 -5.92
C ASP A 131 -3.42 8.56 -6.14
N LYS A 132 -3.29 8.13 -7.39
CA LYS A 132 -2.38 7.04 -7.76
C LYS A 132 -0.93 7.35 -7.40
N ALA A 133 -0.45 8.57 -7.65
CA ALA A 133 0.95 8.93 -7.41
C ALA A 133 1.28 8.94 -5.92
N VAL A 134 0.35 9.45 -5.10
CA VAL A 134 0.45 9.41 -3.63
C VAL A 134 0.41 7.96 -3.15
N GLY A 135 -0.55 7.17 -3.60
CA GLY A 135 -0.68 5.76 -3.22
C GLY A 135 0.54 4.92 -3.59
N GLU A 136 1.15 5.16 -4.76
CA GLU A 136 2.39 4.47 -5.17
C GLU A 136 3.58 4.77 -4.23
N LYS A 137 3.69 6.01 -3.73
CA LYS A 137 4.69 6.37 -2.72
C LYS A 137 4.42 5.66 -1.39
N CYS A 138 3.16 5.65 -0.94
CA CYS A 138 2.75 4.97 0.29
C CYS A 138 3.06 3.47 0.23
N VAL A 139 2.71 2.81 -0.88
CA VAL A 139 3.01 1.39 -1.13
C VAL A 139 4.52 1.12 -1.14
N THR A 140 5.32 2.02 -1.72
CA THR A 140 6.78 1.87 -1.75
C THR A 140 7.39 1.98 -0.35
N LEU A 141 6.87 2.89 0.48
CA LEU A 141 7.30 3.04 1.87
C LEU A 141 6.92 1.80 2.70
N LEU A 142 5.68 1.33 2.58
CA LEU A 142 5.10 0.29 3.42
C LEU A 142 5.60 -1.11 3.10
N CYS A 143 5.83 -1.44 1.83
CA CYS A 143 6.03 -2.80 1.36
C CYS A 143 7.51 -3.13 1.08
N SER A 144 7.84 -4.42 1.12
CA SER A 144 9.05 -4.93 0.49
C SER A 144 9.00 -4.70 -1.03
N PRO A 145 10.16 -4.61 -1.73
CA PRO A 145 10.18 -4.26 -3.17
C PRO A 145 9.28 -5.16 -4.04
N GLY A 146 9.31 -6.47 -3.83
CA GLY A 146 8.47 -7.41 -4.58
C GLY A 146 6.98 -7.25 -4.29
N SER A 147 6.62 -7.07 -3.02
CA SER A 147 5.23 -6.81 -2.60
C SER A 147 4.74 -5.46 -3.11
N ALA A 148 5.58 -4.42 -3.10
CA ALA A 148 5.25 -3.12 -3.64
C ALA A 148 4.90 -3.17 -5.13
N ALA A 149 5.68 -3.89 -5.94
CA ALA A 149 5.41 -4.08 -7.36
C ALA A 149 4.07 -4.79 -7.59
N GLY A 150 3.81 -5.88 -6.86
CA GLY A 150 2.55 -6.62 -6.93
C GLY A 150 1.34 -5.76 -6.54
N MET A 151 1.42 -5.04 -5.44
CA MET A 151 0.34 -4.17 -4.97
C MET A 151 0.04 -3.04 -5.97
N LYS A 152 1.07 -2.35 -6.47
CA LYS A 152 0.91 -1.29 -7.48
C LYS A 152 0.23 -1.80 -8.75
N SER A 153 0.61 -3.00 -9.21
CA SER A 153 0.02 -3.61 -10.40
C SER A 153 -1.45 -3.96 -10.18
N ILE A 154 -1.75 -4.73 -9.12
CA ILE A 154 -3.10 -5.28 -8.89
C ILE A 154 -4.08 -4.16 -8.49
N VAL A 155 -3.71 -3.32 -7.51
CA VAL A 155 -4.57 -2.21 -7.08
C VAL A 155 -4.73 -1.19 -8.19
N GLY A 156 -3.65 -0.90 -8.92
CA GLY A 156 -3.69 0.01 -10.07
C GLY A 156 -4.65 -0.45 -11.17
N GLU A 157 -4.74 -1.76 -11.46
CA GLU A 157 -5.72 -2.29 -12.40
C GLU A 157 -7.16 -2.10 -11.89
N LYS A 158 -7.41 -2.38 -10.63
CA LYS A 158 -8.74 -2.19 -10.02
C LYS A 158 -9.20 -0.73 -10.03
N VAL A 159 -8.28 0.19 -9.74
CA VAL A 159 -8.55 1.63 -9.82
C VAL A 159 -8.85 2.07 -11.26
N ARG A 160 -8.10 1.55 -12.24
CA ARG A 160 -8.36 1.85 -13.66
C ARG A 160 -9.72 1.33 -14.11
N SER A 161 -10.06 0.09 -13.75
CA SER A 161 -11.36 -0.52 -14.04
C SER A 161 -12.50 0.31 -13.48
N TRP A 162 -12.43 0.66 -12.21
CA TRP A 162 -13.41 1.53 -11.57
C TRP A 162 -13.55 2.89 -12.24
N LYS A 163 -12.43 3.59 -12.53
CA LYS A 163 -12.46 4.91 -13.17
C LYS A 163 -13.01 4.89 -14.61
N ARG A 164 -12.97 3.72 -15.27
CA ARG A 164 -13.62 3.53 -16.59
C ARG A 164 -15.13 3.30 -16.49
N GLY A 165 -15.70 3.28 -15.29
CA GLY A 165 -17.12 3.04 -15.09
C GLY A 165 -17.54 1.59 -15.14
N ASP A 166 -16.59 0.66 -14.91
CA ASP A 166 -16.90 -0.77 -14.75
C ASP A 166 -17.83 -0.92 -13.53
N PRO A 167 -19.08 -1.42 -13.70
CA PRO A 167 -20.02 -1.62 -12.60
C PRO A 167 -19.53 -2.63 -11.57
N TYR A 168 -18.62 -3.49 -11.98
CA TYR A 168 -17.91 -4.44 -11.09
C TYR A 168 -16.58 -3.86 -10.59
N GLY A 169 -16.34 -2.58 -10.83
CA GLY A 169 -15.12 -1.90 -10.39
C GLY A 169 -14.95 -1.98 -8.89
N GLN A 170 -13.72 -2.23 -8.47
CA GLN A 170 -13.39 -2.58 -7.09
C GLN A 170 -13.21 -1.36 -6.18
N ARG A 171 -14.08 -0.35 -6.29
CA ARG A 171 -14.01 0.90 -5.51
C ARG A 171 -14.11 0.70 -4.00
N TYR A 172 -14.75 -0.41 -3.60
CA TYR A 172 -14.98 -0.70 -2.17
C TYR A 172 -13.86 -1.50 -1.50
N LEU A 173 -12.84 -1.88 -2.24
CA LEU A 173 -11.78 -2.74 -1.72
C LEU A 173 -11.13 -2.22 -0.42
N PRO A 174 -10.81 -0.93 -0.27
CA PRO A 174 -10.31 -0.40 0.99
C PRO A 174 -11.34 -0.47 2.12
N ALA A 175 -12.61 -0.27 1.82
CA ALA A 175 -13.68 -0.32 2.82
C ALA A 175 -14.02 -1.76 3.25
N ALA A 176 -13.79 -2.74 2.39
CA ALA A 176 -14.15 -4.14 2.62
C ALA A 176 -13.51 -4.79 3.86
N VAL A 177 -12.43 -4.21 4.37
CA VAL A 177 -11.75 -4.63 5.61
C VAL A 177 -12.21 -3.84 6.84
N LEU A 178 -13.01 -2.80 6.67
CA LEU A 178 -13.48 -1.99 7.79
C LEU A 178 -14.68 -2.67 8.45
N LYS A 179 -14.68 -2.70 9.77
CA LYS A 179 -15.78 -3.27 10.56
C LYS A 179 -17.12 -2.66 10.17
N GLY A 180 -18.10 -3.52 9.96
CA GLY A 180 -19.46 -3.15 9.60
C GLY A 180 -19.67 -2.75 8.13
N ALA A 181 -18.62 -2.70 7.32
CA ALA A 181 -18.73 -2.44 5.89
C ALA A 181 -19.07 -3.74 5.14
N THR A 182 -20.30 -3.84 4.67
CA THR A 182 -20.81 -5.03 3.94
C THR A 182 -21.35 -4.66 2.57
N ALA A 183 -21.50 -5.65 1.70
CA ALA A 183 -22.10 -5.45 0.38
C ALA A 183 -23.54 -4.93 0.50
N GLU A 184 -24.28 -5.40 1.50
CA GLU A 184 -25.69 -5.07 1.76
C GLU A 184 -25.87 -3.60 2.12
N ASN A 185 -24.96 -3.03 2.92
CA ASN A 185 -25.03 -1.62 3.33
C ASN A 185 -24.26 -0.67 2.41
N GLY A 186 -23.72 -1.18 1.29
CA GLY A 186 -22.94 -0.38 0.35
C GLY A 186 -21.56 0.01 0.89
N TYR A 187 -20.97 -0.86 1.69
CA TYR A 187 -19.65 -0.70 2.29
C TYR A 187 -19.52 0.55 3.18
N GLN A 188 -20.58 0.84 3.95
CA GLN A 188 -20.55 1.88 4.97
C GLN A 188 -20.03 1.30 6.29
N PRO A 189 -18.82 1.65 6.72
CA PRO A 189 -18.23 1.13 7.94
C PRO A 189 -18.85 1.78 9.19
N THR A 190 -18.57 1.20 10.34
CA THR A 190 -18.85 1.84 11.64
C THR A 190 -17.91 3.02 11.88
N ASP A 191 -18.33 3.97 12.72
CA ASP A 191 -17.52 5.08 13.21
C ASP A 191 -17.14 4.82 14.69
N PRO A 192 -15.87 4.92 15.06
CA PRO A 192 -14.69 5.16 14.24
C PRO A 192 -14.38 3.97 13.31
N TYR A 193 -13.65 4.22 12.22
CA TYR A 193 -13.15 3.17 11.35
C TYR A 193 -12.33 2.18 12.16
N THR A 194 -12.60 0.89 11.96
CA THR A 194 -11.99 -0.17 12.76
C THR A 194 -11.51 -1.29 11.85
N ILE A 195 -10.26 -1.71 12.02
CA ILE A 195 -9.67 -2.89 11.38
C ILE A 195 -9.36 -3.90 12.48
N GLU A 196 -9.98 -5.08 12.40
CA GLU A 196 -9.78 -6.17 13.34
C GLU A 196 -8.85 -7.23 12.73
N MET A 197 -8.01 -7.82 13.54
CA MET A 197 -7.02 -8.79 13.12
C MET A 197 -6.89 -9.93 14.11
N LYS A 198 -6.49 -11.10 13.62
CA LYS A 198 -6.17 -12.26 14.45
C LYS A 198 -4.98 -13.03 13.90
N ALA A 199 -4.35 -13.82 14.75
CA ALA A 199 -3.30 -14.72 14.35
C ALA A 199 -3.80 -15.78 13.36
N SER A 200 -2.93 -16.21 12.45
CA SER A 200 -3.21 -17.34 11.57
C SER A 200 -3.02 -18.64 12.33
N VAL A 201 -4.10 -19.39 12.54
CA VAL A 201 -4.05 -20.68 13.21
C VAL A 201 -3.32 -21.75 12.41
N ASN A 202 -3.26 -21.60 11.08
CA ASN A 202 -2.65 -22.57 10.17
C ASN A 202 -1.23 -22.18 9.72
N LYS A 203 -0.83 -20.93 9.95
CA LYS A 203 0.46 -20.37 9.55
C LYS A 203 1.00 -19.49 10.67
N HIS A 204 1.17 -20.11 11.79
CA HIS A 204 1.54 -19.44 13.03
C HIS A 204 3.05 -19.35 13.25
N GLU A 205 3.80 -19.94 12.37
CA GLU A 205 5.23 -20.00 12.54
C GLU A 205 5.87 -18.70 12.06
N LYS A 206 6.79 -18.22 12.84
CA LYS A 206 7.76 -17.26 12.38
C LYS A 206 8.53 -17.91 11.24
N VAL A 207 8.44 -17.37 10.06
CA VAL A 207 9.27 -17.79 8.95
C VAL A 207 10.49 -16.89 8.94
N GLN A 208 11.63 -17.44 9.30
CA GLN A 208 12.89 -16.74 9.09
C GLN A 208 13.13 -16.66 7.59
N ILE A 209 13.11 -15.45 7.05
CA ILE A 209 13.43 -15.21 5.65
C ILE A 209 14.91 -14.89 5.58
N SER A 210 15.74 -15.92 5.43
CA SER A 210 17.19 -15.81 5.49
C SER A 210 17.69 -15.10 6.76
N ASP A 211 18.93 -14.69 6.79
CA ASP A 211 19.52 -13.95 7.92
C ASP A 211 19.01 -12.50 8.03
N ASN A 212 18.06 -12.12 7.16
CA ASN A 212 17.64 -10.73 7.00
C ASN A 212 16.42 -10.34 7.84
N GLY A 213 15.69 -11.29 8.43
CA GLY A 213 14.55 -10.96 9.29
C GLY A 213 13.49 -12.04 9.43
N ILE A 214 12.41 -11.69 10.10
CA ILE A 214 11.32 -12.59 10.48
C ILE A 214 10.02 -12.12 9.84
N CYS A 215 9.29 -13.07 9.24
CA CYS A 215 7.96 -12.84 8.70
C CYS A 215 6.89 -13.42 9.63
N MET A 216 5.78 -12.72 9.77
CA MET A 216 4.63 -13.13 10.56
C MET A 216 3.36 -13.10 9.71
N TYR A 217 2.47 -14.08 9.91
CA TYR A 217 1.17 -14.13 9.25
C TYR A 217 0.08 -13.54 10.15
N ILE A 218 -0.68 -12.60 9.61
CA ILE A 218 -1.82 -11.95 10.27
C ILE A 218 -3.04 -12.11 9.36
N TYR A 219 -4.19 -12.47 9.92
CA TYR A 219 -5.48 -12.36 9.24
C TYR A 219 -6.13 -11.03 9.55
N VAL A 220 -6.31 -10.21 8.53
CA VAL A 220 -7.18 -9.04 8.57
C VAL A 220 -8.61 -9.53 8.35
N LEU A 221 -9.52 -9.13 9.22
CA LEU A 221 -10.92 -9.52 9.19
C LEU A 221 -11.73 -8.50 8.37
N GLY A 222 -12.81 -8.95 7.74
CA GLY A 222 -13.70 -8.06 6.99
C GLY A 222 -14.87 -8.81 6.38
N ASP A 223 -16.00 -8.15 6.26
CA ASP A 223 -17.24 -8.74 5.76
C ASP A 223 -17.41 -8.59 4.24
N GLY A 224 -16.44 -7.96 3.58
CA GLY A 224 -16.44 -7.79 2.12
C GLY A 224 -16.20 -9.07 1.32
N TRP A 225 -15.90 -10.20 1.97
CA TRP A 225 -15.62 -11.51 1.35
C TRP A 225 -16.31 -12.64 2.10
N ASP A 226 -16.60 -13.74 1.40
CA ASP A 226 -17.22 -14.90 2.03
C ASP A 226 -16.37 -15.56 3.11
N SER A 227 -15.05 -15.54 2.97
CA SER A 227 -14.14 -16.11 3.96
C SER A 227 -13.90 -15.23 5.19
N HIS A 228 -14.43 -14.01 5.22
CA HIS A 228 -14.31 -13.04 6.33
C HIS A 228 -12.87 -12.77 6.82
N GLN A 229 -11.85 -13.24 6.13
CA GLN A 229 -10.45 -13.05 6.53
C GLN A 229 -9.51 -13.02 5.33
N ARG A 230 -8.47 -12.19 5.42
CA ARG A 230 -7.44 -12.02 4.41
C ARG A 230 -6.05 -12.09 5.03
N SER A 231 -5.19 -12.91 4.47
CA SER A 231 -3.84 -13.10 4.97
C SER A 231 -2.96 -11.94 4.55
N VAL A 232 -2.25 -11.38 5.53
CA VAL A 232 -1.18 -10.41 5.35
C VAL A 232 0.07 -10.96 6.00
N GLN A 233 1.20 -10.85 5.33
CA GLN A 233 2.51 -11.19 5.89
C GLN A 233 3.23 -9.88 6.18
N VAL A 234 3.61 -9.69 7.43
CA VAL A 234 4.44 -8.57 7.86
C VAL A 234 5.84 -9.07 8.17
N PHE A 235 6.83 -8.27 7.84
CA PHE A 235 8.23 -8.60 7.93
C PHE A 235 8.96 -7.58 8.81
N LEU A 236 9.74 -8.06 9.77
CA LEU A 236 10.67 -7.25 10.54
C LEU A 236 12.09 -7.63 10.13
N ARG A 237 12.84 -6.65 9.65
CA ARG A 237 14.26 -6.83 9.35
C ARG A 237 15.05 -7.02 10.65
N THR A 238 16.08 -7.86 10.63
CA THR A 238 17.00 -8.01 11.75
C THR A 238 17.63 -6.66 12.12
N GLY A 239 17.47 -6.27 13.39
CA GLY A 239 17.94 -4.96 13.89
C GLY A 239 17.10 -3.76 13.46
N GLY A 240 15.99 -3.97 12.77
CA GLY A 240 15.03 -2.91 12.44
C GLY A 240 13.97 -2.75 13.52
N ASP A 241 13.32 -1.60 13.53
CA ASP A 241 12.23 -1.23 14.45
C ASP A 241 10.91 -0.97 13.74
N HIS A 242 10.89 -1.10 12.40
CA HIS A 242 9.70 -0.94 11.58
C HIS A 242 9.39 -2.20 10.79
N TYR A 243 8.12 -2.56 10.80
CA TYR A 243 7.60 -3.66 10.00
C TYR A 243 7.31 -3.20 8.57
N LYS A 244 7.42 -4.14 7.62
CA LYS A 244 7.05 -3.97 6.21
C LYS A 244 6.01 -5.01 5.83
N ILE A 245 5.20 -4.73 4.84
CA ILE A 245 4.37 -5.73 4.19
C ILE A 245 5.26 -6.59 3.29
N TRP A 246 5.34 -7.88 3.60
CA TRP A 246 6.05 -8.87 2.78
C TRP A 246 5.17 -9.46 1.69
N ALA A 247 3.92 -9.76 2.02
CA ALA A 247 2.90 -10.18 1.07
C ALA A 247 1.50 -9.84 1.60
N ALA A 248 0.62 -9.39 0.71
CA ALA A 248 -0.78 -9.10 1.03
C ALA A 248 -1.71 -9.36 -0.16
N SER A 249 -1.33 -10.28 -1.06
CA SER A 249 -2.08 -10.54 -2.30
C SER A 249 -3.54 -10.89 -2.06
N SER A 250 -3.85 -11.60 -0.96
CA SER A 250 -5.24 -11.94 -0.62
C SER A 250 -6.10 -10.73 -0.23
N LEU A 251 -5.47 -9.62 0.20
CA LEU A 251 -6.17 -8.39 0.54
C LEU A 251 -6.67 -7.64 -0.70
N TYR A 252 -6.10 -7.91 -1.87
CA TYR A 252 -6.43 -7.24 -3.14
C TYR A 252 -7.36 -8.05 -4.03
N VAL A 253 -7.81 -9.22 -3.59
CA VAL A 253 -8.81 -9.99 -4.35
C VAL A 253 -10.14 -9.25 -4.39
N GLN A 254 -10.95 -9.59 -5.37
CA GLN A 254 -12.26 -8.98 -5.55
C GLN A 254 -13.13 -9.17 -4.30
N CYS A 255 -13.64 -8.06 -3.75
CA CYS A 255 -14.69 -8.10 -2.74
C CYS A 255 -16.06 -8.32 -3.39
N LYS A 256 -17.07 -8.62 -2.58
CA LYS A 256 -18.47 -8.72 -3.05
C LYS A 256 -18.90 -7.41 -3.70
N ASN A 257 -19.76 -7.51 -4.70
CA ASN A 257 -20.35 -6.32 -5.29
C ASN A 257 -21.37 -5.69 -4.34
N SER A 258 -21.38 -4.35 -4.27
CA SER A 258 -22.37 -3.66 -3.44
C SER A 258 -23.78 -3.87 -3.99
N LEU A 259 -24.70 -4.31 -3.14
CA LEU A 259 -26.11 -4.49 -3.53
C LEU A 259 -26.81 -3.14 -3.82
N LYS A 260 -26.26 -2.04 -3.34
CA LYS A 260 -26.79 -0.70 -3.66
C LYS A 260 -26.56 -0.34 -5.14
N ASP A 261 -25.42 -0.73 -5.69
CA ASP A 261 -25.08 -0.43 -7.08
C ASP A 261 -25.96 -1.19 -8.10
N PHE A 262 -26.55 -2.33 -7.70
CA PHE A 262 -27.46 -3.10 -8.55
C PHE A 262 -28.92 -2.68 -8.49
N LYS A 263 -29.35 -1.94 -7.46
CA LYS A 263 -30.72 -1.43 -7.37
C LYS A 263 -31.00 -0.35 -8.41
N ASP A 264 -29.96 0.36 -8.83
CA ASP A 264 -30.05 1.43 -9.81
C ASP A 264 -29.95 0.94 -11.26
N LEU A 265 -29.76 -0.36 -11.47
CA LEU A 265 -29.67 -1.02 -12.79
C LEU A 265 -30.99 -1.72 -13.22
N LYS A 266 -32.10 -1.53 -12.47
CA LYS A 266 -33.42 -2.12 -12.79
C LYS A 266 -34.32 -1.11 -13.51
#